data_d6fb7178e649aa3df265db85a25d38f4
#
_entry.id   d6fb7178e649aa3df265db85a25d38f4
#
_cell.length_a   1.000
_cell.length_b   1.000
_cell.length_c   1.000
_cell.angle_alpha   90.00
_cell.angle_beta   90.00
_cell.angle_gamma   90.00
#
_symmetry.space_group_name_H-M   'P 1'
#
loop_
_entity.id
_entity.type
_entity.pdbx_description
1 polymer ?
#
loop_
_entity_poly.entity_id
_entity_poly.type
_entity_poly.pdbx_seq_one_letter_code
_entity_poly.pdbx_strand_id
1 'polypeptide(L)'
;MSDVKKVVLAYSGGLDTSVILKWLQDTYHCEVVTFTADIGQGEELEPARDKARALGVKEIFIDDLRDEFVRDFVFPMFRANTLYEGEYLLGTSIARPLIARRLVEIANLTGADAISHGATGKGNDQVRFELGAYALKPDVRIIAPWREWDLTSREKLLAYAERHGIPVEMKHKSGGSPYSMDANLLHISYEGRALENPAIEPEADMWRWTVAPEQAPDSAEYVELEFVRGDVVAVNGQKLGPAAVLAELNRLGGKHGIGRLDLVENRYVGMKSRGCYETPGGTLLLKAHRAIESITLDREVAHLKDECMPRYASLIYNGYWWSPERQMLQGMIDATQERVNGWVRLKLYRGGVMVVGRDSATDSLFDPTIATFEDDAGAYQQADAAGFIKLHALRMRIAARRRA
;
A
#
# COMPACT_ATOMS: atom_id res chain seq x y z
N MET A 1 -7.35 -30.65 22.89
CA MET A 1 -6.59 -29.66 22.11
C MET A 1 -5.88 -30.43 21.01
N SER A 2 -6.03 -30.06 19.74
CA SER A 2 -5.29 -30.72 18.65
C SER A 2 -3.79 -30.44 18.80
N ASP A 3 -3.00 -31.47 18.61
CA ASP A 3 -1.56 -31.49 18.89
C ASP A 3 -0.81 -30.65 17.83
N VAL A 4 -0.61 -29.35 18.07
CA VAL A 4 0.21 -28.47 17.23
C VAL A 4 1.67 -28.71 17.59
N LYS A 5 2.46 -29.18 16.63
CA LYS A 5 3.88 -29.52 16.84
C LYS A 5 4.82 -28.44 16.31
N LYS A 6 4.42 -27.73 15.27
CA LYS A 6 5.24 -26.71 14.61
C LYS A 6 4.39 -25.53 14.13
N VAL A 7 4.82 -24.31 14.41
CA VAL A 7 4.13 -23.05 14.02
C VAL A 7 5.09 -22.13 13.28
N VAL A 8 4.65 -21.55 12.15
CA VAL A 8 5.37 -20.42 11.51
C VAL A 8 4.81 -19.11 12.03
N LEU A 9 5.65 -18.29 12.60
CA LEU A 9 5.31 -16.98 13.17
C LEU A 9 5.76 -15.84 12.23
N ALA A 10 4.86 -14.93 11.86
CA ALA A 10 5.23 -13.62 11.32
C ALA A 10 5.95 -12.82 12.40
N TYR A 11 7.25 -12.64 12.25
CA TYR A 11 8.15 -12.15 13.30
C TYR A 11 8.83 -10.85 12.87
N SER A 12 8.62 -9.77 13.62
CA SER A 12 9.27 -8.47 13.39
C SER A 12 10.49 -8.22 14.27
N GLY A 13 10.74 -9.10 15.28
CA GLY A 13 11.76 -8.83 16.29
C GLY A 13 11.38 -7.80 17.36
N GLY A 14 10.19 -7.19 17.23
CA GLY A 14 9.64 -6.28 18.24
C GLY A 14 9.21 -6.98 19.54
N LEU A 15 8.79 -6.18 20.53
CA LEU A 15 8.35 -6.70 21.83
C LEU A 15 7.21 -7.72 21.67
N ASP A 16 6.15 -7.34 20.95
CA ASP A 16 4.93 -8.14 20.84
C ASP A 16 5.21 -9.50 20.22
N THR A 17 5.91 -9.52 19.06
CA THR A 17 6.21 -10.78 18.36
C THR A 17 7.22 -11.64 19.12
N SER A 18 8.13 -11.05 19.90
CA SER A 18 9.06 -11.81 20.76
C SER A 18 8.35 -12.45 21.97
N VAL A 19 7.37 -11.76 22.55
CA VAL A 19 6.48 -12.33 23.58
C VAL A 19 5.63 -13.45 22.97
N ILE A 20 5.05 -13.24 21.80
CA ILE A 20 4.26 -14.25 21.06
C ILE A 20 5.10 -15.51 20.82
N LEU A 21 6.33 -15.36 20.34
CA LEU A 21 7.24 -16.49 20.11
C LEU A 21 7.37 -17.35 21.36
N LYS A 22 7.71 -16.74 22.49
CA LYS A 22 7.87 -17.46 23.75
C LYS A 22 6.55 -18.07 24.26
N TRP A 23 5.45 -17.31 24.14
CA TRP A 23 4.12 -17.78 24.54
C TRP A 23 3.67 -19.01 23.73
N LEU A 24 3.94 -19.04 22.42
CA LEU A 24 3.66 -20.21 21.56
C LEU A 24 4.43 -21.44 22.04
N GLN A 25 5.74 -21.29 22.34
CA GLN A 25 6.56 -22.39 22.84
C GLN A 25 6.01 -22.94 24.18
N ASP A 26 5.62 -22.05 25.10
CA ASP A 26 5.20 -22.44 26.45
C ASP A 26 3.75 -22.99 26.48
N THR A 27 2.85 -22.42 25.66
CA THR A 27 1.42 -22.77 25.67
C THR A 27 1.12 -24.01 24.84
N TYR A 28 1.74 -24.12 23.66
CA TYR A 28 1.50 -25.21 22.72
C TYR A 28 2.57 -26.31 22.79
N HIS A 29 3.67 -26.06 23.52
CA HIS A 29 4.83 -26.97 23.59
C HIS A 29 5.33 -27.37 22.19
N CYS A 30 5.32 -26.40 21.26
CA CYS A 30 5.60 -26.58 19.84
C CYS A 30 6.94 -25.96 19.44
N GLU A 31 7.47 -26.42 18.32
CA GLU A 31 8.57 -25.74 17.62
C GLU A 31 8.04 -24.49 16.92
N VAL A 32 8.77 -23.37 17.02
CA VAL A 32 8.45 -22.12 16.32
C VAL A 32 9.47 -21.85 15.24
N VAL A 33 9.00 -21.68 14.03
CA VAL A 33 9.74 -21.16 12.88
C VAL A 33 9.43 -19.68 12.76
N THR A 34 10.42 -18.82 12.58
CA THR A 34 10.19 -17.38 12.41
C THR A 34 10.39 -16.96 10.97
N PHE A 35 9.51 -16.08 10.51
CA PHE A 35 9.61 -15.42 9.21
C PHE A 35 9.55 -13.91 9.34
N THR A 36 10.54 -13.23 8.77
CA THR A 36 10.63 -11.78 8.65
C THR A 36 10.74 -11.40 7.18
N ALA A 37 9.83 -10.58 6.69
CA ALA A 37 9.85 -10.05 5.33
C ALA A 37 10.64 -8.73 5.30
N ASP A 38 11.63 -8.62 4.41
CA ASP A 38 12.17 -7.33 3.99
C ASP A 38 11.31 -6.80 2.83
N ILE A 39 10.51 -5.81 3.11
CA ILE A 39 9.70 -5.06 2.15
C ILE A 39 10.06 -3.57 2.13
N GLY A 40 11.29 -3.24 2.63
CA GLY A 40 11.82 -1.89 2.67
C GLY A 40 11.37 -1.06 3.85
N GLN A 41 11.16 -1.67 5.02
CA GLN A 41 10.81 -0.98 6.27
C GLN A 41 11.94 -0.13 6.84
N GLY A 42 13.16 -0.25 6.31
CA GLY A 42 14.32 0.56 6.73
C GLY A 42 14.92 0.16 8.08
N GLU A 43 14.52 -0.97 8.64
CA GLU A 43 15.07 -1.52 9.88
C GLU A 43 16.15 -2.56 9.58
N GLU A 44 17.12 -2.69 10.50
CA GLU A 44 18.10 -3.77 10.42
C GLU A 44 17.43 -5.10 10.77
N LEU A 45 17.54 -6.09 9.90
CA LEU A 45 16.86 -7.38 10.03
C LEU A 45 17.69 -8.38 10.87
N GLU A 46 19.00 -8.23 10.91
CA GLU A 46 19.87 -9.13 11.69
C GLU A 46 19.58 -9.11 13.20
N PRO A 47 19.24 -7.99 13.86
CA PRO A 47 18.81 -8.00 15.25
C PRO A 47 17.57 -8.89 15.51
N ALA A 48 16.64 -8.98 14.56
CA ALA A 48 15.49 -9.89 14.67
C ALA A 48 15.95 -11.35 14.63
N ARG A 49 16.90 -11.69 13.75
CA ARG A 49 17.51 -13.02 13.66
C ARG A 49 18.19 -13.42 14.98
N ASP A 50 19.02 -12.53 15.52
CA ASP A 50 19.77 -12.80 16.75
C ASP A 50 18.83 -12.98 17.96
N LYS A 51 17.78 -12.17 18.01
CA LYS A 51 16.76 -12.29 19.06
C LYS A 51 15.98 -13.61 18.94
N ALA A 52 15.60 -14.03 17.74
CA ALA A 52 14.96 -15.32 17.52
C ALA A 52 15.87 -16.49 17.93
N ARG A 53 17.16 -16.44 17.59
CA ARG A 53 18.16 -17.44 18.01
C ARG A 53 18.30 -17.50 19.55
N ALA A 54 18.35 -16.35 20.20
CA ALA A 54 18.44 -16.27 21.67
C ALA A 54 17.21 -16.89 22.36
N LEU A 55 16.05 -16.88 21.70
CA LEU A 55 14.82 -17.52 22.15
C LEU A 55 14.69 -19.00 21.70
N GLY A 56 15.77 -19.60 21.18
CA GLY A 56 15.86 -21.02 20.86
C GLY A 56 15.25 -21.43 19.51
N VAL A 57 14.95 -20.47 18.63
CA VAL A 57 14.46 -20.76 17.28
C VAL A 57 15.58 -21.33 16.42
N LYS A 58 15.32 -22.46 15.75
CA LYS A 58 16.26 -23.15 14.87
C LYS A 58 16.10 -22.80 13.40
N GLU A 59 14.86 -22.64 12.96
CA GLU A 59 14.51 -22.31 11.57
C GLU A 59 14.06 -20.85 11.49
N ILE A 60 14.90 -19.99 10.87
CA ILE A 60 14.71 -18.54 10.80
C ILE A 60 14.81 -18.12 9.34
N PHE A 61 13.71 -17.62 8.80
CA PHE A 61 13.61 -17.10 7.44
C PHE A 61 13.60 -15.57 7.48
N ILE A 62 14.48 -14.95 6.70
CA ILE A 62 14.49 -13.51 6.42
C ILE A 62 14.64 -13.39 4.91
N ASP A 63 13.60 -12.94 4.24
CA ASP A 63 13.55 -12.90 2.78
C ASP A 63 13.48 -11.46 2.28
N ASP A 64 14.34 -11.12 1.33
CA ASP A 64 14.25 -9.87 0.58
C ASP A 64 13.12 -9.97 -0.46
N LEU A 65 12.01 -9.32 -0.16
CA LEU A 65 10.80 -9.32 -0.98
C LEU A 65 10.51 -7.95 -1.59
N ARG A 66 11.48 -7.02 -1.58
CA ARG A 66 11.27 -5.62 -2.01
C ARG A 66 10.86 -5.51 -3.47
N ASP A 67 11.58 -6.17 -4.38
CA ASP A 67 11.23 -6.14 -5.80
C ASP A 67 9.90 -6.84 -6.08
N GLU A 68 9.65 -7.98 -5.44
CA GLU A 68 8.40 -8.70 -5.56
C GLU A 68 7.22 -7.89 -5.02
N PHE A 69 7.38 -7.23 -3.87
CA PHE A 69 6.38 -6.36 -3.29
C PHE A 69 5.95 -5.25 -4.25
N VAL A 70 6.92 -4.57 -4.87
CA VAL A 70 6.58 -3.48 -5.79
C VAL A 70 6.02 -4.00 -7.11
N ARG A 71 6.66 -5.01 -7.72
CA ARG A 71 6.27 -5.55 -9.03
C ARG A 71 4.89 -6.22 -9.01
N ASP A 72 4.62 -7.07 -8.00
CA ASP A 72 3.48 -7.98 -8.02
C ASP A 72 2.31 -7.51 -7.14
N PHE A 73 2.50 -6.46 -6.31
CA PHE A 73 1.47 -5.93 -5.43
C PHE A 73 1.26 -4.43 -5.61
N VAL A 74 2.30 -3.62 -5.53
CA VAL A 74 2.18 -2.16 -5.62
C VAL A 74 1.82 -1.72 -7.04
N PHE A 75 2.57 -2.13 -8.07
CA PHE A 75 2.30 -1.73 -9.45
C PHE A 75 0.91 -2.16 -9.93
N PRO A 76 0.44 -3.42 -9.73
CA PRO A 76 -0.93 -3.79 -10.06
C PRO A 76 -2.00 -2.90 -9.41
N MET A 77 -1.78 -2.47 -8.18
CA MET A 77 -2.66 -1.53 -7.48
C MET A 77 -2.64 -0.14 -8.13
N PHE A 78 -1.45 0.34 -8.56
CA PHE A 78 -1.33 1.64 -9.24
C PHE A 78 -1.90 1.63 -10.65
N ARG A 79 -1.88 0.51 -11.38
CA ARG A 79 -2.60 0.37 -12.66
C ARG A 79 -4.10 0.66 -12.52
N ALA A 80 -4.68 0.37 -11.36
CA ALA A 80 -6.06 0.71 -11.03
C ALA A 80 -6.25 2.16 -10.53
N ASN A 81 -5.19 2.95 -10.37
CA ASN A 81 -5.21 4.25 -9.70
C ASN A 81 -5.85 4.20 -8.31
N THR A 82 -5.53 3.17 -7.53
CA THR A 82 -6.27 2.79 -6.33
C THR A 82 -6.10 3.80 -5.20
N LEU A 83 -7.23 4.29 -4.70
CA LEU A 83 -7.33 5.13 -3.51
C LEU A 83 -8.48 4.63 -2.63
N TYR A 84 -8.20 4.27 -1.39
CA TYR A 84 -9.24 3.98 -0.43
C TYR A 84 -9.79 5.29 0.16
N GLU A 85 -11.11 5.43 0.15
CA GLU A 85 -11.82 6.64 0.59
C GLU A 85 -11.33 7.93 -0.08
N GLY A 86 -10.80 7.82 -1.32
CA GLY A 86 -10.36 8.94 -2.14
C GLY A 86 -8.94 9.44 -1.91
N GLU A 87 -8.25 8.97 -0.86
CA GLU A 87 -6.95 9.54 -0.46
C GLU A 87 -5.88 8.50 -0.09
N TYR A 88 -6.26 7.39 0.59
CA TYR A 88 -5.31 6.45 1.15
C TYR A 88 -4.74 5.47 0.13
N LEU A 89 -3.42 5.44 -0.02
CA LEU A 89 -2.66 4.58 -0.96
C LEU A 89 -2.42 3.14 -0.47
N LEU A 90 -3.09 2.70 0.60
CA LEU A 90 -3.18 1.30 1.02
C LEU A 90 -1.86 0.60 1.42
N GLY A 91 -0.82 1.34 1.79
CA GLY A 91 0.51 0.76 2.01
C GLY A 91 0.58 -0.37 3.03
N THR A 92 -0.14 -0.27 4.17
CA THR A 92 -0.25 -1.39 5.13
C THR A 92 -1.05 -2.54 4.54
N SER A 93 -2.19 -2.23 3.90
CA SER A 93 -3.11 -3.25 3.38
C SER A 93 -2.50 -4.12 2.31
N ILE A 94 -1.70 -3.53 1.40
CA ILE A 94 -1.10 -4.22 0.26
C ILE A 94 0.12 -5.07 0.63
N ALA A 95 0.74 -4.81 1.78
CA ALA A 95 1.87 -5.61 2.26
C ALA A 95 1.44 -6.98 2.82
N ARG A 96 0.27 -7.04 3.46
CA ARG A 96 -0.18 -8.24 4.19
C ARG A 96 -0.44 -9.46 3.29
N PRO A 97 -0.99 -9.33 2.06
CA PRO A 97 -1.15 -10.48 1.16
C PRO A 97 0.15 -11.17 0.76
N LEU A 98 1.23 -10.41 0.53
CA LEU A 98 2.56 -10.95 0.25
C LEU A 98 3.11 -11.71 1.46
N ILE A 99 3.04 -11.11 2.66
CA ILE A 99 3.53 -11.74 3.89
C ILE A 99 2.72 -13.01 4.19
N ALA A 100 1.38 -12.98 4.03
CA ALA A 100 0.53 -14.16 4.24
C ALA A 100 0.87 -15.30 3.27
N ARG A 101 1.14 -14.98 2.00
CA ARG A 101 1.57 -15.99 1.02
C ARG A 101 2.87 -16.64 1.45
N ARG A 102 3.86 -15.84 1.83
CA ARG A 102 5.17 -16.38 2.22
C ARG A 102 5.10 -17.20 3.51
N LEU A 103 4.26 -16.81 4.48
CA LEU A 103 3.98 -17.63 5.67
C LEU A 103 3.42 -19.01 5.31
N VAL A 104 2.48 -19.09 4.38
CA VAL A 104 1.90 -20.36 3.90
C VAL A 104 2.95 -21.19 3.17
N GLU A 105 3.77 -20.58 2.32
CA GLU A 105 4.87 -21.27 1.61
C GLU A 105 5.87 -21.87 2.60
N ILE A 106 6.30 -21.12 3.62
CA ILE A 106 7.21 -21.60 4.66
C ILE A 106 6.54 -22.68 5.50
N ALA A 107 5.25 -22.56 5.82
CA ALA A 107 4.53 -23.61 6.54
C ALA A 107 4.51 -24.93 5.75
N ASN A 108 4.31 -24.86 4.43
CA ASN A 108 4.38 -26.05 3.57
C ASN A 108 5.81 -26.62 3.47
N LEU A 109 6.82 -25.75 3.37
CA LEU A 109 8.24 -26.13 3.28
C LEU A 109 8.73 -26.84 4.56
N THR A 110 8.34 -26.32 5.72
CA THR A 110 8.79 -26.81 7.03
C THR A 110 7.89 -27.89 7.63
N GLY A 111 6.76 -28.19 6.97
CA GLY A 111 5.75 -29.12 7.49
C GLY A 111 5.04 -28.58 8.76
N ALA A 112 4.91 -27.26 8.88
CA ALA A 112 4.25 -26.67 10.05
C ALA A 112 2.73 -26.89 10.03
N ASP A 113 2.19 -27.16 11.22
CA ASP A 113 0.76 -27.44 11.43
C ASP A 113 -0.08 -26.17 11.46
N ALA A 114 0.54 -25.03 11.80
CA ALA A 114 -0.15 -23.76 11.98
C ALA A 114 0.72 -22.58 11.56
N ILE A 115 0.07 -21.44 11.34
CA ILE A 115 0.70 -20.11 11.23
C ILE A 115 0.23 -19.21 12.37
N SER A 116 1.06 -18.22 12.73
CA SER A 116 0.72 -17.23 13.75
C SER A 116 1.14 -15.84 13.32
N HIS A 117 0.43 -14.83 13.82
CA HIS A 117 0.72 -13.42 13.58
C HIS A 117 0.49 -12.57 14.83
N GLY A 118 1.15 -11.40 14.87
CA GLY A 118 1.07 -10.45 15.98
C GLY A 118 -0.01 -9.37 15.84
N ALA A 119 -0.91 -9.49 14.88
CA ALA A 119 -1.97 -8.50 14.68
C ALA A 119 -2.98 -8.53 15.85
N THR A 120 -3.35 -7.34 16.35
CA THR A 120 -4.31 -7.18 17.45
C THR A 120 -5.74 -7.46 16.99
N GLY A 121 -6.60 -7.88 17.93
CA GLY A 121 -8.02 -8.13 17.65
C GLY A 121 -8.85 -6.90 17.27
N LYS A 122 -8.29 -5.69 17.41
CA LYS A 122 -8.92 -4.40 17.04
C LYS A 122 -8.51 -3.87 15.67
N GLY A 123 -7.46 -4.45 15.06
CA GLY A 123 -6.92 -4.01 13.78
C GLY A 123 -7.46 -4.79 12.59
N ASN A 124 -7.40 -4.20 11.40
CA ASN A 124 -7.74 -4.87 10.15
C ASN A 124 -6.70 -5.94 9.76
N ASP A 125 -5.48 -5.85 10.27
CA ASP A 125 -4.37 -6.72 9.84
C ASP A 125 -4.62 -8.19 10.14
N GLN A 126 -5.28 -8.50 11.26
CA GLN A 126 -5.70 -9.88 11.53
C GLN A 126 -6.57 -10.44 10.40
N VAL A 127 -7.52 -9.64 9.90
CA VAL A 127 -8.41 -10.03 8.79
C VAL A 127 -7.60 -10.26 7.52
N ARG A 128 -6.65 -9.37 7.21
CA ARG A 128 -5.81 -9.44 6.02
C ARG A 128 -4.90 -10.67 6.01
N PHE A 129 -4.26 -10.97 7.15
CA PHE A 129 -3.43 -12.18 7.28
C PHE A 129 -4.25 -13.45 7.13
N GLU A 130 -5.37 -13.53 7.84
CA GLU A 130 -6.16 -14.76 7.92
C GLU A 130 -6.91 -15.04 6.61
N LEU A 131 -7.57 -14.05 6.01
CA LEU A 131 -8.21 -14.21 4.70
C LEU A 131 -7.19 -14.58 3.61
N GLY A 132 -6.00 -13.97 3.64
CA GLY A 132 -4.93 -14.35 2.73
C GLY A 132 -4.48 -15.80 2.92
N ALA A 133 -4.29 -16.22 4.16
CA ALA A 133 -3.88 -17.58 4.47
C ALA A 133 -4.95 -18.61 4.09
N TYR A 134 -6.23 -18.39 4.41
CA TYR A 134 -7.32 -19.27 4.05
C TYR A 134 -7.53 -19.38 2.54
N ALA A 135 -7.32 -18.31 1.79
CA ALA A 135 -7.41 -18.33 0.34
C ALA A 135 -6.32 -19.21 -0.30
N LEU A 136 -5.13 -19.27 0.30
CA LEU A 136 -3.96 -19.98 -0.21
C LEU A 136 -3.83 -21.42 0.36
N LYS A 137 -4.32 -21.63 1.57
CA LYS A 137 -4.32 -22.93 2.28
C LYS A 137 -5.59 -23.04 3.11
N PRO A 138 -6.71 -23.54 2.54
CA PRO A 138 -8.03 -23.51 3.17
C PRO A 138 -8.10 -24.16 4.57
N ASP A 139 -7.33 -25.22 4.79
CA ASP A 139 -7.32 -25.97 6.05
C ASP A 139 -6.23 -25.52 7.02
N VAL A 140 -5.55 -24.39 6.77
CA VAL A 140 -4.48 -23.91 7.65
C VAL A 140 -5.04 -23.53 9.01
N ARG A 141 -4.40 -24.03 10.07
CA ARG A 141 -4.69 -23.56 11.41
C ARG A 141 -4.02 -22.23 11.67
N ILE A 142 -4.78 -21.27 12.19
CA ILE A 142 -4.27 -19.96 12.58
C ILE A 142 -4.30 -19.83 14.10
N ILE A 143 -3.19 -19.37 14.68
CA ILE A 143 -3.07 -19.03 16.10
C ILE A 143 -2.87 -17.52 16.16
N ALA A 144 -3.85 -16.83 16.76
CA ALA A 144 -3.86 -15.39 16.92
C ALA A 144 -3.81 -15.01 18.41
N PRO A 145 -2.62 -14.91 19.02
CA PRO A 145 -2.45 -14.80 20.46
C PRO A 145 -3.23 -13.65 21.11
N TRP A 146 -3.36 -12.52 20.43
CA TRP A 146 -4.14 -11.38 20.92
C TRP A 146 -5.62 -11.69 21.18
N ARG A 147 -6.16 -12.80 20.67
CA ARG A 147 -7.52 -13.27 20.92
C ARG A 147 -7.56 -14.41 21.94
N GLU A 148 -6.42 -14.94 22.31
CA GLU A 148 -6.32 -16.16 23.13
C GLU A 148 -5.74 -15.90 24.53
N TRP A 149 -4.80 -14.93 24.65
CA TRP A 149 -4.07 -14.64 25.87
C TRP A 149 -4.68 -13.51 26.72
N ASP A 150 -4.20 -13.37 27.96
CA ASP A 150 -4.58 -12.30 28.89
C ASP A 150 -3.59 -11.12 28.91
N LEU A 151 -2.57 -11.12 28.05
CA LEU A 151 -1.52 -10.10 27.96
C LEU A 151 -2.00 -8.87 27.16
N THR A 152 -3.04 -8.21 27.66
CA THR A 152 -3.82 -7.19 26.95
C THR A 152 -3.24 -5.78 26.98
N SER A 153 -2.11 -5.55 27.67
CA SER A 153 -1.48 -4.24 27.78
C SER A 153 0.04 -4.32 27.62
N ARG A 154 0.65 -3.17 27.23
CA ARG A 154 2.11 -3.08 27.11
C ARG A 154 2.84 -3.42 28.42
N GLU A 155 2.27 -3.03 29.55
CA GLU A 155 2.85 -3.34 30.88
C GLU A 155 2.87 -4.84 31.13
N LYS A 156 1.77 -5.56 30.81
CA LYS A 156 1.71 -7.02 30.91
C LYS A 156 2.71 -7.71 29.99
N LEU A 157 2.88 -7.20 28.76
CA LEU A 157 3.89 -7.72 27.81
C LEU A 157 5.31 -7.52 28.35
N LEU A 158 5.63 -6.35 28.91
CA LEU A 158 6.93 -6.08 29.50
C LEU A 158 7.20 -6.97 30.73
N ALA A 159 6.22 -7.15 31.61
CA ALA A 159 6.32 -8.03 32.77
C ALA A 159 6.50 -9.50 32.34
N TYR A 160 5.82 -9.94 31.28
CA TYR A 160 6.02 -11.27 30.71
C TYR A 160 7.44 -11.42 30.14
N ALA A 161 7.89 -10.43 29.35
CA ALA A 161 9.21 -10.42 28.77
C ALA A 161 10.32 -10.50 29.84
N GLU A 162 10.19 -9.74 30.91
CA GLU A 162 11.14 -9.76 32.06
C GLU A 162 11.18 -11.15 32.74
N ARG A 163 9.99 -11.72 33.03
CA ARG A 163 9.87 -13.04 33.67
C ARG A 163 10.51 -14.16 32.85
N HIS A 164 10.43 -14.07 31.53
CA HIS A 164 10.93 -15.10 30.60
C HIS A 164 12.30 -14.77 30.01
N GLY A 165 12.98 -13.70 30.47
CA GLY A 165 14.29 -13.32 29.99
C GLY A 165 14.33 -12.89 28.50
N ILE A 166 13.21 -12.39 27.96
CA ILE A 166 13.13 -11.92 26.57
C ILE A 166 13.89 -10.59 26.46
N PRO A 167 14.89 -10.47 25.56
CA PRO A 167 15.63 -9.23 25.37
C PRO A 167 14.72 -8.10 24.90
N VAL A 168 14.56 -7.03 25.70
CA VAL A 168 13.83 -5.83 25.35
C VAL A 168 14.81 -4.69 25.17
N GLU A 169 14.84 -4.08 23.98
CA GLU A 169 15.75 -2.98 23.69
C GLU A 169 15.47 -1.75 24.58
N MET A 170 16.55 -1.10 25.02
CA MET A 170 16.49 0.10 25.87
C MET A 170 15.75 1.27 25.21
N LYS A 171 15.68 1.31 23.87
CA LYS A 171 14.86 2.30 23.10
C LYS A 171 13.40 2.32 23.53
N HIS A 172 12.88 1.23 24.06
CA HIS A 172 11.52 1.16 24.59
C HIS A 172 11.40 1.66 26.05
N LYS A 173 12.53 1.85 26.75
CA LYS A 173 12.56 2.42 28.12
C LYS A 173 12.73 3.93 28.14
N SER A 174 13.29 4.55 27.10
CA SER A 174 13.66 5.98 27.05
C SER A 174 13.08 6.72 25.82
N GLY A 175 11.79 6.56 25.50
CA GLY A 175 11.16 7.40 24.50
C GLY A 175 11.32 6.95 23.05
N GLY A 176 11.13 5.68 22.75
CA GLY A 176 10.83 5.23 21.39
C GLY A 176 9.64 6.01 20.81
N SER A 177 9.47 6.03 19.49
CA SER A 177 8.36 6.75 18.84
C SER A 177 7.09 6.66 19.68
N PRO A 178 6.46 7.78 20.04
CA PRO A 178 5.22 7.78 20.80
C PRO A 178 4.07 7.14 20.02
N TYR A 179 4.26 6.84 18.74
CA TYR A 179 3.26 6.33 17.81
C TYR A 179 3.48 4.86 17.50
N SER A 180 2.41 4.11 17.22
CA SER A 180 2.47 2.85 16.51
C SER A 180 2.78 3.13 15.05
N MET A 181 3.75 2.40 14.48
CA MET A 181 4.26 2.65 13.14
C MET A 181 4.35 1.36 12.35
N ASP A 182 3.93 1.42 11.10
CA ASP A 182 4.22 0.42 10.07
C ASP A 182 4.97 1.11 8.93
N ALA A 183 6.02 0.48 8.42
CA ALA A 183 6.79 1.00 7.29
C ALA A 183 7.03 -0.09 6.24
N ASN A 184 7.03 0.31 4.98
CA ASN A 184 7.47 -0.47 3.82
C ASN A 184 7.83 0.50 2.68
N LEU A 185 8.28 -0.02 1.53
CA LEU A 185 8.67 0.83 0.38
C LEU A 185 7.59 1.81 -0.09
N LEU A 186 6.30 1.51 0.13
CA LEU A 186 5.22 2.40 -0.32
C LEU A 186 4.92 3.52 0.66
N HIS A 187 4.98 3.25 1.99
CA HIS A 187 4.59 4.23 2.98
C HIS A 187 5.21 4.04 4.37
N ILE A 188 5.07 5.06 5.21
CA ILE A 188 5.05 4.94 6.67
C ILE A 188 3.66 5.33 7.17
N SER A 189 3.12 4.57 8.11
CA SER A 189 1.90 4.90 8.86
C SER A 189 2.22 5.25 10.30
N TYR A 190 1.45 6.18 10.88
CA TYR A 190 1.53 6.60 12.28
C TYR A 190 0.12 6.58 12.88
N GLU A 191 -0.04 5.90 14.02
CA GLU A 191 -1.31 5.74 14.71
C GLU A 191 -1.13 5.84 16.24
N GLY A 192 -2.23 6.12 16.95
CA GLY A 192 -2.31 6.06 18.41
C GLY A 192 -1.89 7.32 19.14
N ARG A 193 -2.04 7.32 20.48
CA ARG A 193 -1.72 8.40 21.41
C ARG A 193 -2.33 9.75 21.03
N ALA A 194 -1.53 10.80 20.79
CA ALA A 194 -2.02 12.13 20.45
C ALA A 194 -2.88 12.13 19.16
N LEU A 195 -2.61 11.21 18.22
CA LEU A 195 -3.37 11.08 16.98
C LEU A 195 -4.78 10.52 17.18
N GLU A 196 -5.08 9.91 18.35
CA GLU A 196 -6.44 9.43 18.66
C GLU A 196 -7.44 10.60 18.80
N ASN A 197 -6.95 11.81 19.03
CA ASN A 197 -7.78 13.02 18.99
C ASN A 197 -7.63 13.73 17.62
N PRO A 198 -8.66 13.67 16.75
CA PRO A 198 -8.57 14.27 15.41
C PRO A 198 -8.50 15.80 15.40
N ALA A 199 -8.69 16.45 16.55
CA ALA A 199 -8.57 17.92 16.67
C ALA A 199 -7.12 18.37 16.95
N ILE A 200 -6.17 17.45 17.16
CA ILE A 200 -4.78 17.78 17.47
C ILE A 200 -3.93 17.63 16.20
N GLU A 201 -3.15 18.65 15.87
CA GLU A 201 -2.19 18.61 14.77
C GLU A 201 -1.10 17.56 15.06
N PRO A 202 -0.67 16.76 14.06
CA PRO A 202 0.46 15.85 14.20
C PRO A 202 1.75 16.61 14.53
N GLU A 203 2.55 16.07 15.45
CA GLU A 203 3.83 16.66 15.84
C GLU A 203 4.79 16.76 14.64
N ALA A 204 5.49 17.89 14.53
CA ALA A 204 6.34 18.17 13.37
C ALA A 204 7.52 17.18 13.22
N ASP A 205 8.00 16.61 14.32
CA ASP A 205 9.09 15.64 14.37
C ASP A 205 8.63 14.18 14.16
N MET A 206 7.32 13.94 14.00
CA MET A 206 6.77 12.64 13.70
C MET A 206 7.20 12.13 12.32
N TRP A 207 7.27 13.03 11.34
CA TRP A 207 7.52 12.72 9.94
C TRP A 207 8.99 12.33 9.69
N ARG A 208 9.23 11.20 9.03
CA ARG A 208 10.56 10.62 8.86
C ARG A 208 11.10 10.68 7.43
N TRP A 209 10.21 10.60 6.45
CA TRP A 209 10.60 10.56 5.03
C TRP A 209 10.49 11.91 4.35
N THR A 210 9.63 12.76 4.84
CA THR A 210 9.31 14.04 4.22
C THR A 210 9.79 15.21 5.07
N VAL A 211 10.45 16.17 4.46
CA VAL A 211 10.68 17.46 5.11
C VAL A 211 9.36 18.25 5.20
N ALA A 212 9.26 19.18 6.11
CA ALA A 212 8.14 20.13 6.11
C ALA A 212 8.16 20.95 4.81
N PRO A 213 7.01 21.24 4.18
CA PRO A 213 6.97 22.06 2.95
C PRO A 213 7.71 23.37 3.05
N GLU A 214 7.70 24.00 4.22
CA GLU A 214 8.41 25.24 4.52
C GLU A 214 9.93 25.09 4.52
N GLN A 215 10.42 23.88 4.80
CA GLN A 215 11.85 23.52 4.82
C GLN A 215 12.33 22.89 3.50
N ALA A 216 11.43 22.63 2.56
CA ALA A 216 11.76 22.10 1.26
C ALA A 216 12.56 23.12 0.41
N PRO A 217 13.35 22.66 -0.57
CA PRO A 217 14.15 23.55 -1.42
C PRO A 217 13.33 24.65 -2.10
N ASP A 218 13.91 25.85 -2.19
CA ASP A 218 13.32 27.02 -2.88
C ASP A 218 13.32 26.89 -4.41
N SER A 219 14.01 25.89 -4.95
CA SER A 219 14.05 25.61 -6.39
C SER A 219 13.22 24.38 -6.71
N ALA A 220 12.43 24.48 -7.76
CA ALA A 220 11.69 23.34 -8.28
C ALA A 220 12.63 22.29 -8.87
N GLU A 221 12.30 21.01 -8.68
CA GLU A 221 12.99 19.87 -9.31
C GLU A 221 12.04 19.21 -10.31
N TYR A 222 12.61 18.82 -11.46
CA TYR A 222 11.85 18.12 -12.50
C TYR A 222 12.23 16.65 -12.47
N VAL A 223 11.25 15.76 -12.61
CA VAL A 223 11.45 14.34 -12.72
C VAL A 223 10.64 13.79 -13.88
N GLU A 224 11.26 12.92 -14.68
CA GLU A 224 10.65 12.25 -15.81
C GLU A 224 10.53 10.76 -15.51
N LEU A 225 9.31 10.23 -15.69
CA LEU A 225 9.00 8.82 -15.51
C LEU A 225 8.63 8.21 -16.87
N GLU A 226 9.29 7.10 -17.23
CA GLU A 226 8.96 6.32 -18.42
C GLU A 226 8.07 5.14 -18.05
N PHE A 227 6.99 4.95 -18.80
CA PHE A 227 5.99 3.91 -18.60
C PHE A 227 6.02 2.88 -19.72
N VAL A 228 5.90 1.60 -19.34
CA VAL A 228 5.63 0.48 -20.24
C VAL A 228 4.50 -0.35 -19.64
N ARG A 229 3.40 -0.44 -20.37
CA ARG A 229 2.20 -1.18 -19.95
C ARG A 229 1.70 -0.76 -18.55
N GLY A 230 1.72 0.54 -18.29
CA GLY A 230 1.28 1.14 -17.04
C GLY A 230 2.28 1.12 -15.89
N ASP A 231 3.39 0.40 -16.00
CA ASP A 231 4.42 0.35 -14.97
C ASP A 231 5.59 1.30 -15.29
N VAL A 232 6.16 1.93 -14.27
CA VAL A 232 7.36 2.76 -14.42
C VAL A 232 8.59 1.87 -14.58
N VAL A 233 9.35 2.10 -15.64
CA VAL A 233 10.57 1.33 -15.99
C VAL A 233 11.83 2.18 -15.94
N ALA A 234 11.71 3.51 -15.96
CA ALA A 234 12.84 4.42 -15.82
C ALA A 234 12.45 5.72 -15.10
N VAL A 235 13.41 6.31 -14.40
CA VAL A 235 13.31 7.63 -13.76
C VAL A 235 14.47 8.47 -14.26
N ASN A 236 14.18 9.65 -14.83
CA ASN A 236 15.17 10.55 -15.43
C ASN A 236 16.11 9.84 -16.45
N GLY A 237 15.53 8.96 -17.29
CA GLY A 237 16.27 8.18 -18.30
C GLY A 237 17.07 7.00 -17.74
N GLN A 238 17.13 6.82 -16.43
CA GLN A 238 17.80 5.68 -15.80
C GLN A 238 16.80 4.52 -15.63
N LYS A 239 17.05 3.39 -16.28
CA LYS A 239 16.29 2.15 -16.06
C LYS A 239 16.56 1.60 -14.68
N LEU A 240 15.50 1.30 -13.95
CA LEU A 240 15.54 0.83 -12.56
C LEU A 240 14.63 -0.38 -12.38
N GLY A 241 15.00 -1.26 -11.44
CA GLY A 241 14.09 -2.31 -10.96
C GLY A 241 12.93 -1.72 -10.12
N PRO A 242 11.85 -2.49 -9.92
CA PRO A 242 10.64 -2.00 -9.26
C PRO A 242 10.87 -1.35 -7.90
N ALA A 243 11.62 -2.00 -7.01
CA ALA A 243 11.96 -1.47 -5.70
C ALA A 243 12.79 -0.17 -5.79
N ALA A 244 13.75 -0.13 -6.71
CA ALA A 244 14.59 1.04 -6.91
C ALA A 244 13.81 2.25 -7.47
N VAL A 245 12.85 2.01 -8.36
CA VAL A 245 11.91 3.05 -8.85
C VAL A 245 11.21 3.70 -7.66
N LEU A 246 10.58 2.91 -6.81
CA LEU A 246 9.79 3.45 -5.70
C LEU A 246 10.69 4.13 -4.64
N ALA A 247 11.87 3.58 -4.36
CA ALA A 247 12.85 4.19 -3.47
C ALA A 247 13.33 5.56 -3.99
N GLU A 248 13.62 5.68 -5.29
CA GLU A 248 14.04 6.96 -5.89
C GLU A 248 12.89 7.98 -5.86
N LEU A 249 11.65 7.56 -6.15
CA LEU A 249 10.49 8.44 -6.05
C LEU A 249 10.22 8.88 -4.61
N ASN A 250 10.43 8.01 -3.61
CA ASN A 250 10.35 8.37 -2.20
C ASN A 250 11.40 9.43 -1.84
N ARG A 251 12.63 9.27 -2.29
CA ARG A 251 13.71 10.23 -2.05
C ARG A 251 13.39 11.61 -2.64
N LEU A 252 12.91 11.63 -3.89
CA LEU A 252 12.56 12.88 -4.60
C LEU A 252 11.33 13.55 -3.95
N GLY A 253 10.26 12.81 -3.72
CA GLY A 253 9.05 13.34 -3.11
C GLY A 253 9.28 13.81 -1.67
N GLY A 254 10.01 13.02 -0.88
CA GLY A 254 10.35 13.35 0.51
C GLY A 254 11.17 14.63 0.64
N LYS A 255 12.18 14.82 -0.24
CA LYS A 255 12.99 16.04 -0.32
C LYS A 255 12.13 17.31 -0.52
N HIS A 256 11.02 17.20 -1.24
CA HIS A 256 10.11 18.30 -1.53
C HIS A 256 8.88 18.34 -0.61
N GLY A 257 8.84 17.55 0.46
CA GLY A 257 7.73 17.56 1.44
C GLY A 257 6.40 17.03 0.87
N ILE A 258 6.46 16.19 -0.16
CA ILE A 258 5.28 15.65 -0.86
C ILE A 258 4.85 14.33 -0.21
N GLY A 259 3.54 14.10 -0.10
CA GLY A 259 2.96 12.80 0.25
C GLY A 259 2.62 12.62 1.72
N ARG A 260 2.48 13.68 2.50
CA ARG A 260 1.87 13.63 3.84
C ARG A 260 0.35 13.57 3.73
N LEU A 261 -0.26 12.70 4.50
CA LEU A 261 -1.71 12.54 4.59
C LEU A 261 -2.12 12.37 6.05
N ASP A 262 -3.22 13.03 6.43
CA ASP A 262 -3.91 12.87 7.71
C ASP A 262 -5.36 12.49 7.41
N LEU A 263 -5.77 11.28 7.77
CA LEU A 263 -7.05 10.72 7.36
C LEU A 263 -7.75 10.04 8.54
N VAL A 264 -9.05 10.26 8.65
CA VAL A 264 -9.93 9.43 9.50
C VAL A 264 -10.64 8.42 8.62
N GLU A 265 -10.14 7.19 8.61
CA GLU A 265 -10.63 6.10 7.77
C GLU A 265 -11.66 5.21 8.48
N ASN A 266 -12.49 4.51 7.70
CA ASN A 266 -13.42 3.53 8.22
C ASN A 266 -12.80 2.14 8.18
N ARG A 267 -12.42 1.61 9.34
CA ARG A 267 -11.87 0.25 9.46
C ARG A 267 -12.93 -0.81 9.14
N TYR A 268 -12.50 -1.88 8.49
CA TYR A 268 -13.39 -3.00 8.15
C TYR A 268 -14.01 -3.67 9.39
N VAL A 269 -13.31 -3.64 10.50
CA VAL A 269 -13.80 -4.11 11.81
C VAL A 269 -14.85 -3.18 12.45
N GLY A 270 -15.28 -2.09 11.78
CA GLY A 270 -16.47 -1.31 12.12
C GLY A 270 -16.22 -0.02 12.91
N MET A 271 -14.98 0.42 13.08
CA MET A 271 -14.66 1.68 13.78
C MET A 271 -13.98 2.69 12.87
N LYS A 272 -14.10 3.98 13.20
CA LYS A 272 -13.28 5.04 12.62
C LYS A 272 -11.94 5.09 13.32
N SER A 273 -10.87 5.31 12.56
CA SER A 273 -9.52 5.44 13.09
C SER A 273 -8.75 6.50 12.32
N ARG A 274 -8.06 7.37 13.03
CA ARG A 274 -7.16 8.33 12.42
C ARG A 274 -5.79 7.69 12.19
N GLY A 275 -5.27 7.82 10.97
CA GLY A 275 -3.92 7.49 10.60
C GLY A 275 -3.25 8.66 9.90
N CYS A 276 -1.98 8.89 10.19
CA CYS A 276 -1.15 9.79 9.41
C CYS A 276 -0.18 8.97 8.57
N TYR A 277 0.07 9.38 7.34
CA TYR A 277 0.83 8.59 6.37
C TYR A 277 1.84 9.45 5.65
N GLU A 278 2.99 8.85 5.33
CA GLU A 278 3.95 9.40 4.37
C GLU A 278 4.01 8.46 3.16
N THR A 279 3.64 8.97 1.99
CA THR A 279 3.60 8.22 0.73
C THR A 279 4.22 9.02 -0.41
N PRO A 280 5.46 9.54 -0.26
CA PRO A 280 6.02 10.47 -1.24
C PRO A 280 6.11 9.88 -2.63
N GLY A 281 6.73 8.71 -2.79
CA GLY A 281 6.87 8.05 -4.09
C GLY A 281 5.53 7.60 -4.67
N GLY A 282 4.64 7.07 -3.83
CA GLY A 282 3.30 6.68 -4.26
C GLY A 282 2.48 7.86 -4.79
N THR A 283 2.61 9.04 -4.18
CA THR A 283 1.96 10.27 -4.64
C THR A 283 2.46 10.71 -6.02
N LEU A 284 3.79 10.66 -6.26
CA LEU A 284 4.37 10.96 -7.56
C LEU A 284 3.92 9.93 -8.61
N LEU A 285 3.96 8.65 -8.27
CA LEU A 285 3.57 7.55 -9.16
C LEU A 285 2.11 7.66 -9.58
N LEU A 286 1.19 7.86 -8.64
CA LEU A 286 -0.24 8.02 -8.94
C LEU A 286 -0.48 9.22 -9.87
N LYS A 287 0.15 10.35 -9.57
CA LYS A 287 0.00 11.57 -10.38
C LYS A 287 0.50 11.37 -11.81
N ALA A 288 1.66 10.71 -11.97
CA ALA A 288 2.22 10.43 -13.28
C ALA A 288 1.42 9.37 -14.05
N HIS A 289 1.00 8.30 -13.38
CA HIS A 289 0.21 7.24 -14.01
C HIS A 289 -1.13 7.77 -14.57
N ARG A 290 -1.88 8.55 -13.79
CA ARG A 290 -3.10 9.19 -14.29
C ARG A 290 -2.82 10.16 -15.45
N ALA A 291 -1.65 10.77 -15.47
CA ALA A 291 -1.28 11.70 -16.55
C ALA A 291 -1.00 10.96 -17.88
N ILE A 292 -0.29 9.83 -17.87
CA ILE A 292 -0.07 9.06 -19.09
C ILE A 292 -1.37 8.43 -19.59
N GLU A 293 -2.20 7.89 -18.71
CA GLU A 293 -3.52 7.36 -19.06
C GLU A 293 -4.42 8.39 -19.73
N SER A 294 -4.32 9.66 -19.36
CA SER A 294 -5.15 10.72 -19.93
C SER A 294 -4.96 10.92 -21.43
N ILE A 295 -3.86 10.42 -22.00
CA ILE A 295 -3.60 10.50 -23.45
C ILE A 295 -3.58 9.13 -24.14
N THR A 296 -3.61 8.03 -23.38
CA THR A 296 -3.49 6.67 -23.94
C THR A 296 -4.75 5.82 -23.77
N LEU A 297 -5.66 6.21 -22.88
CA LEU A 297 -6.93 5.48 -22.70
C LEU A 297 -8.07 6.17 -23.44
N ASP A 298 -8.92 5.33 -24.07
CA ASP A 298 -10.23 5.78 -24.53
C ASP A 298 -11.08 6.30 -23.37
N ARG A 299 -11.94 7.30 -23.65
CA ARG A 299 -12.79 7.96 -22.65
C ARG A 299 -13.65 6.98 -21.86
N GLU A 300 -14.34 6.06 -22.53
CA GLU A 300 -15.28 5.14 -21.88
C GLU A 300 -14.53 4.08 -21.07
N VAL A 301 -13.37 3.63 -21.56
CA VAL A 301 -12.49 2.72 -20.83
C VAL A 301 -11.94 3.37 -19.54
N ALA A 302 -11.49 4.62 -19.63
CA ALA A 302 -11.00 5.36 -18.47
C ALA A 302 -12.09 5.55 -17.40
N HIS A 303 -13.31 5.91 -17.82
CA HIS A 303 -14.46 6.09 -16.92
C HIS A 303 -14.85 4.77 -16.24
N LEU A 304 -14.97 3.67 -17.01
CA LEU A 304 -15.30 2.35 -16.46
C LEU A 304 -14.26 1.89 -15.45
N LYS A 305 -12.98 2.11 -15.73
CA LYS A 305 -11.89 1.80 -14.80
C LYS A 305 -12.01 2.62 -13.51
N ASP A 306 -12.29 3.91 -13.59
CA ASP A 306 -12.47 4.78 -12.43
C ASP A 306 -13.72 4.39 -11.61
N GLU A 307 -14.81 3.93 -12.24
CA GLU A 307 -15.98 3.40 -11.53
C GLU A 307 -15.70 2.12 -10.75
N CYS A 308 -14.81 1.27 -11.26
CA CYS A 308 -14.40 0.02 -10.57
C CYS A 308 -13.38 0.25 -9.44
N MET A 309 -12.63 1.36 -9.47
CA MET A 309 -11.54 1.62 -8.53
C MET A 309 -11.98 1.60 -7.05
N PRO A 310 -13.09 2.21 -6.61
CA PRO A 310 -13.50 2.17 -5.20
C PRO A 310 -13.80 0.75 -4.70
N ARG A 311 -14.37 -0.10 -5.57
CA ARG A 311 -14.59 -1.52 -5.24
C ARG A 311 -13.28 -2.26 -5.11
N TYR A 312 -12.37 -2.05 -6.04
CA TYR A 312 -11.04 -2.65 -6.02
C TYR A 312 -10.25 -2.22 -4.77
N ALA A 313 -10.27 -0.93 -4.42
CA ALA A 313 -9.66 -0.39 -3.20
C ALA A 313 -10.22 -1.06 -1.93
N SER A 314 -11.55 -1.19 -1.86
CA SER A 314 -12.22 -1.85 -0.72
C SER A 314 -11.83 -3.32 -0.57
N LEU A 315 -11.66 -4.05 -1.67
CA LEU A 315 -11.19 -5.44 -1.63
C LEU A 315 -9.78 -5.55 -1.05
N ILE A 316 -8.86 -4.66 -1.45
CA ILE A 316 -7.51 -4.63 -0.89
C ILE A 316 -7.54 -4.25 0.59
N TYR A 317 -8.24 -3.16 0.93
CA TYR A 317 -8.32 -2.66 2.29
C TYR A 317 -8.86 -3.71 3.27
N ASN A 318 -9.87 -4.47 2.84
CA ASN A 318 -10.57 -5.49 3.62
C ASN A 318 -9.86 -6.87 3.63
N GLY A 319 -8.74 -7.03 2.92
CA GLY A 319 -7.95 -8.28 2.94
C GLY A 319 -8.32 -9.30 1.87
N TYR A 320 -9.10 -8.93 0.86
CA TYR A 320 -9.55 -9.81 -0.23
C TYR A 320 -8.61 -9.83 -1.45
N TRP A 321 -7.31 -9.62 -1.27
CA TRP A 321 -6.35 -9.64 -2.38
C TRP A 321 -6.41 -10.93 -3.20
N TRP A 322 -6.60 -12.07 -2.54
CA TRP A 322 -6.62 -13.38 -3.19
C TRP A 322 -8.03 -13.83 -3.63
N SER A 323 -9.06 -12.98 -3.48
CA SER A 323 -10.43 -13.32 -3.86
C SER A 323 -10.60 -13.38 -5.38
N PRO A 324 -11.54 -14.23 -5.87
CA PRO A 324 -11.85 -14.33 -7.31
C PRO A 324 -12.30 -13.00 -7.92
N GLU A 325 -13.10 -12.20 -7.19
CA GLU A 325 -13.57 -10.90 -7.67
C GLU A 325 -12.42 -9.89 -7.85
N ARG A 326 -11.43 -9.86 -6.94
CA ARG A 326 -10.27 -8.98 -7.10
C ARG A 326 -9.43 -9.44 -8.31
N GLN A 327 -9.25 -10.75 -8.50
CA GLN A 327 -8.53 -11.29 -9.65
C GLN A 327 -9.21 -10.95 -10.98
N MET A 328 -10.54 -11.03 -11.04
CA MET A 328 -11.32 -10.64 -12.21
C MET A 328 -11.17 -9.14 -12.51
N LEU A 329 -11.28 -8.28 -11.49
CA LEU A 329 -11.05 -6.83 -11.66
C LEU A 329 -9.62 -6.53 -12.11
N GLN A 330 -8.61 -7.25 -11.56
CA GLN A 330 -7.22 -7.08 -11.99
C GLN A 330 -7.04 -7.42 -13.48
N GLY A 331 -7.64 -8.51 -13.95
CA GLY A 331 -7.56 -8.86 -15.37
C GLY A 331 -8.16 -7.79 -16.28
N MET A 332 -9.28 -7.19 -15.86
CA MET A 332 -9.87 -6.05 -16.57
C MET A 332 -8.94 -4.82 -16.54
N ILE A 333 -8.40 -4.49 -15.38
CA ILE A 333 -7.47 -3.37 -15.21
C ILE A 333 -6.22 -3.57 -16.07
N ASP A 334 -5.59 -4.75 -16.01
CA ASP A 334 -4.37 -5.06 -16.77
C ASP A 334 -4.59 -4.96 -18.28
N ALA A 335 -5.75 -5.38 -18.77
CA ALA A 335 -6.11 -5.24 -20.18
C ALA A 335 -6.15 -3.76 -20.63
N THR A 336 -6.53 -2.82 -19.76
CA THR A 336 -6.50 -1.39 -20.07
C THR A 336 -5.10 -0.84 -20.19
N GLN A 337 -4.10 -1.51 -19.61
CA GLN A 337 -2.74 -1.01 -19.53
C GLN A 337 -1.82 -1.39 -20.69
N GLU A 338 -2.27 -2.27 -21.59
CA GLU A 338 -1.45 -2.77 -22.71
C GLU A 338 -0.85 -1.65 -23.58
N ARG A 339 -1.56 -0.53 -23.70
CA ARG A 339 -1.15 0.64 -24.47
C ARG A 339 -0.82 1.87 -23.63
N VAL A 340 -0.66 1.71 -22.32
CA VAL A 340 -0.23 2.80 -21.44
C VAL A 340 1.30 2.85 -21.44
N ASN A 341 1.86 3.39 -22.53
CA ASN A 341 3.28 3.54 -22.79
C ASN A 341 3.62 5.01 -23.07
N GLY A 342 4.81 5.46 -22.65
CA GLY A 342 5.27 6.82 -22.89
C GLY A 342 5.99 7.41 -21.69
N TRP A 343 6.03 8.73 -21.61
CA TRP A 343 6.68 9.41 -20.50
C TRP A 343 5.83 10.54 -19.91
N VAL A 344 6.10 10.84 -18.64
CA VAL A 344 5.47 11.97 -17.92
C VAL A 344 6.56 12.73 -17.19
N ARG A 345 6.55 14.06 -17.31
CA ARG A 345 7.41 14.97 -16.55
C ARG A 345 6.61 15.67 -15.47
N LEU A 346 7.09 15.52 -14.23
CA LEU A 346 6.56 16.16 -13.05
C LEU A 346 7.48 17.31 -12.62
N LYS A 347 6.87 18.37 -12.09
CA LYS A 347 7.54 19.46 -11.38
C LYS A 347 7.22 19.33 -9.90
N LEU A 348 8.24 19.19 -9.06
CA LEU A 348 8.15 19.04 -7.61
C LEU A 348 8.55 20.36 -6.94
N TYR A 349 7.72 20.84 -6.03
CA TYR A 349 8.01 22.08 -5.32
C TYR A 349 7.17 22.19 -4.03
N ARG A 350 7.81 22.28 -2.86
CA ARG A 350 7.22 22.61 -1.56
C ARG A 350 5.85 21.96 -1.29
N GLY A 351 5.82 20.65 -1.18
CA GLY A 351 4.60 19.87 -0.94
C GLY A 351 3.75 19.62 -2.19
N GLY A 352 4.01 20.32 -3.29
CA GLY A 352 3.25 20.23 -4.52
C GLY A 352 3.90 19.36 -5.61
N VAL A 353 3.07 18.64 -6.36
CA VAL A 353 3.46 17.91 -7.56
C VAL A 353 2.56 18.33 -8.73
N MET A 354 3.16 18.79 -9.83
CA MET A 354 2.47 19.23 -11.02
C MET A 354 2.94 18.44 -12.24
N VAL A 355 2.00 18.03 -13.09
CA VAL A 355 2.32 17.48 -14.42
C VAL A 355 2.66 18.66 -15.34
N VAL A 356 3.84 18.62 -15.96
CA VAL A 356 4.32 19.69 -16.85
C VAL A 356 4.66 19.19 -18.26
N GLY A 357 4.51 17.90 -18.51
CA GLY A 357 4.64 17.28 -19.84
C GLY A 357 4.26 15.81 -19.80
N ARG A 358 3.78 15.30 -20.92
CA ARG A 358 3.52 13.88 -21.16
C ARG A 358 3.45 13.65 -22.65
N ASP A 359 3.90 12.47 -23.08
CA ASP A 359 3.81 12.07 -24.48
C ASP A 359 3.88 10.55 -24.62
N SER A 360 3.34 10.06 -25.70
CA SER A 360 3.43 8.67 -26.14
C SER A 360 3.60 8.64 -27.66
N ALA A 361 4.74 8.15 -28.10
CA ALA A 361 5.08 8.15 -29.53
C ALA A 361 4.19 7.20 -30.36
N THR A 362 3.62 6.17 -29.74
CA THR A 362 2.90 5.09 -30.44
C THR A 362 1.46 4.89 -30.00
N ASP A 363 1.10 5.32 -28.77
CA ASP A 363 -0.17 4.95 -28.16
C ASP A 363 -1.04 6.16 -27.76
N SER A 364 -0.60 7.39 -28.07
CA SER A 364 -1.39 8.59 -27.82
C SER A 364 -2.68 8.62 -28.64
N LEU A 365 -3.81 8.82 -27.96
CA LEU A 365 -5.12 9.12 -28.55
C LEU A 365 -5.35 10.64 -28.64
N PHE A 366 -4.44 11.46 -28.15
CA PHE A 366 -4.50 12.90 -28.29
C PHE A 366 -4.00 13.30 -29.70
N ASP A 367 -4.90 13.77 -30.51
CA ASP A 367 -4.59 14.26 -31.86
C ASP A 367 -4.62 15.79 -31.88
N PRO A 368 -3.47 16.48 -31.95
CA PRO A 368 -3.41 17.93 -31.93
C PRO A 368 -4.05 18.57 -33.18
N THR A 369 -4.22 17.82 -34.27
CA THR A 369 -4.86 18.34 -35.50
C THR A 369 -6.36 18.44 -35.34
N ILE A 370 -6.98 17.60 -34.51
CA ILE A 370 -8.42 17.63 -34.20
C ILE A 370 -8.67 18.48 -32.94
N ALA A 371 -7.80 18.35 -31.94
CA ALA A 371 -7.93 19.04 -30.64
C ALA A 371 -7.36 20.47 -30.68
N THR A 372 -7.69 21.21 -31.75
CA THR A 372 -7.25 22.61 -31.97
C THR A 372 -8.42 23.56 -32.03
N PHE A 373 -8.19 24.83 -31.68
CA PHE A 373 -9.11 25.93 -31.93
C PHE A 373 -8.78 26.68 -33.23
N GLU A 374 -7.70 26.31 -33.87
CA GLU A 374 -7.29 26.83 -35.19
C GLU A 374 -8.01 26.08 -36.32
N ASP A 375 -7.64 26.35 -37.56
CA ASP A 375 -8.17 25.64 -38.73
C ASP A 375 -7.66 24.17 -38.73
N ASP A 376 -8.58 23.23 -38.64
CA ASP A 376 -8.32 21.78 -38.60
C ASP A 376 -8.34 21.14 -40.01
N ALA A 377 -8.37 21.94 -41.05
CA ALA A 377 -8.47 21.51 -42.47
C ALA A 377 -9.66 20.55 -42.73
N GLY A 378 -10.72 20.66 -41.94
CA GLY A 378 -11.94 19.86 -42.08
C GLY A 378 -11.89 18.50 -41.36
N ALA A 379 -10.95 18.30 -40.46
CA ALA A 379 -10.87 17.09 -39.63
C ALA A 379 -12.09 16.94 -38.70
N TYR A 380 -12.73 18.04 -38.30
CA TYR A 380 -13.94 18.07 -37.46
C TYR A 380 -15.02 18.97 -38.08
N GLN A 381 -16.22 18.40 -38.31
CA GLN A 381 -17.37 19.13 -38.85
C GLN A 381 -18.20 19.74 -37.70
N GLN A 382 -18.01 21.01 -37.40
CA GLN A 382 -18.71 21.68 -36.28
C GLN A 382 -20.24 21.62 -36.39
N ALA A 383 -20.78 21.55 -37.61
CA ALA A 383 -22.22 21.47 -37.87
C ALA A 383 -22.87 20.19 -37.30
N ASP A 384 -22.12 19.07 -37.22
CA ASP A 384 -22.64 17.79 -36.72
C ASP A 384 -23.00 17.86 -35.24
N ALA A 385 -22.35 18.72 -34.47
CA ALA A 385 -22.66 18.96 -33.08
C ALA A 385 -24.11 19.38 -32.82
N ALA A 386 -24.72 20.12 -33.77
CA ALA A 386 -26.11 20.59 -33.64
C ALA A 386 -27.12 19.42 -33.62
N GLY A 387 -26.91 18.40 -34.44
CA GLY A 387 -27.74 17.18 -34.46
C GLY A 387 -27.59 16.37 -33.19
N PHE A 388 -26.36 16.10 -32.77
CA PHE A 388 -26.02 15.41 -31.54
C PHE A 388 -26.67 16.08 -30.31
N ILE A 389 -26.51 17.41 -30.16
CA ILE A 389 -27.06 18.16 -29.02
C ILE A 389 -28.59 18.10 -29.01
N LYS A 390 -29.25 18.23 -30.17
CA LYS A 390 -30.73 18.16 -30.27
C LYS A 390 -31.27 16.82 -29.77
N LEU A 391 -30.64 15.71 -30.17
CA LEU A 391 -31.04 14.37 -29.75
C LEU A 391 -30.83 14.17 -28.24
N HIS A 392 -29.68 14.52 -27.72
CA HIS A 392 -29.40 14.43 -26.28
C HIS A 392 -30.30 15.35 -25.45
N ALA A 393 -30.73 16.49 -25.97
CA ALA A 393 -31.62 17.42 -25.28
C ALA A 393 -33.09 16.92 -25.21
N LEU A 394 -33.53 15.91 -25.98
CA LEU A 394 -34.93 15.46 -26.03
C LEU A 394 -35.47 15.09 -24.64
N ARG A 395 -34.72 14.27 -23.87
CA ARG A 395 -35.14 13.85 -22.52
C ARG A 395 -35.33 15.06 -21.60
N MET A 396 -34.45 16.04 -21.66
CA MET A 396 -34.50 17.25 -20.83
C MET A 396 -35.67 18.15 -21.23
N ARG A 397 -35.90 18.33 -22.51
CA ARG A 397 -37.05 19.08 -23.04
C ARG A 397 -38.41 18.47 -22.67
N ILE A 398 -38.51 17.11 -22.70
CA ILE A 398 -39.73 16.40 -22.31
C ILE A 398 -39.96 16.60 -20.78
N ALA A 399 -38.91 16.43 -19.96
CA ALA A 399 -39.03 16.62 -18.53
C ALA A 399 -39.37 18.06 -18.14
N ALA A 400 -38.80 19.07 -18.82
CA ALA A 400 -39.09 20.47 -18.57
C ALA A 400 -40.57 20.83 -18.91
N ARG A 401 -41.09 20.32 -20.04
CA ARG A 401 -42.50 20.56 -20.42
C ARG A 401 -43.52 19.96 -19.48
N ARG A 402 -43.15 18.94 -18.70
CA ARG A 402 -44.05 18.31 -17.70
C ARG A 402 -43.99 18.98 -16.33
N ARG A 403 -43.01 19.87 -16.11
CA ARG A 403 -42.87 20.65 -14.88
C ARG A 403 -43.49 22.05 -14.99
N ALA A 404 -43.74 22.51 -16.20
CA ALA A 404 -44.48 23.72 -16.51
C ALA A 404 -46.00 23.43 -16.62
#